data_6c35838345dab4d4035e10e8e1328a78
#
_entry.id   6c35838345dab4d4035e10e8e1328a78
#
_cell.length_a   1.000
_cell.length_b   1.000
_cell.length_c   1.000
_cell.angle_alpha   90.00
_cell.angle_beta   90.00
_cell.angle_gamma   90.00
#
_symmetry.space_group_name_H-M   'P 1'
#
loop_
_entity.id
_entity.type
_entity.pdbx_description
1 polymer ?
#
loop_
_entity_poly.entity_id
_entity_poly.type
_entity_poly.pdbx_seq_one_letter_code
_entity_poly.pdbx_strand_id
1 'polypeptide(L)'
;SEGVSITMQNSIKAALLIGSFVASSALAGVSPELAAQLGNTLTPMGAEMNGNEDGSIPAWDPAGPPIPAGYEEGSSNYIGMYPDEEPILVINGSNWQEYKDNLTVGTIGMFEKYGADGWELQVYPTHRVSTRPDWYYANTAKNATGATLVADGQKIEGNYPGLPFPMPQSGLEAIWNHMIRFSKDINQDYDTYYVDSSGKPILATSAHSVSVYPMFRKTDEPVGDEIWTMLRIDYNAPARRAGEILLVHEPGADYTAGKGRKAWQYLTGQRRVRLAPAVSFDTPNPGVAGTTTYDDSFVYNGSPERFNWKLVGKKEIYIPANNNEFVFETKLEDALGPKFLDPNVIRWEKRRVWIVDSTLKEGQRHLYSRRTFYIDEDDWVAMAGEMYDGRGNLWRLQYIYPAVQYGNETGFFSSYGAYDLLQNIYNLNGKPIPGRFQNGSGGVSDKFFTPKVMARSGVR
;
A
#
# COMPACT_ATOMS: atom_id res chain seq x y z
N SER A 1 -68.85 16.11 -59.47
CA SER A 1 -67.41 16.36 -59.33
C SER A 1 -66.76 15.40 -58.36
N GLU A 2 -66.05 14.59 -58.95
CA GLU A 2 -64.94 13.68 -58.62
C GLU A 2 -64.47 13.56 -57.18
N GLY A 3 -64.54 12.33 -56.69
CA GLY A 3 -63.90 11.84 -55.47
C GLY A 3 -62.82 10.82 -55.82
N VAL A 4 -61.64 11.02 -55.34
CA VAL A 4 -60.49 10.12 -55.48
C VAL A 4 -60.38 9.27 -54.20
N SER A 5 -60.47 7.96 -54.40
CA SER A 5 -60.20 6.94 -53.40
C SER A 5 -58.71 6.74 -53.22
N ILE A 6 -58.19 6.80 -52.00
CA ILE A 6 -56.82 6.38 -51.65
C ILE A 6 -56.88 5.26 -50.65
N THR A 7 -56.45 4.10 -51.08
CA THR A 7 -56.25 2.87 -50.29
C THR A 7 -55.05 3.04 -49.36
N MET A 8 -55.28 2.87 -48.05
CA MET A 8 -54.23 2.75 -47.07
C MET A 8 -53.72 1.32 -46.95
N GLN A 9 -52.49 1.08 -47.34
CA GLN A 9 -51.76 -0.15 -47.06
C GLN A 9 -51.19 -0.08 -45.65
N ASN A 10 -51.59 -0.98 -44.76
CA ASN A 10 -51.05 -1.19 -43.47
C ASN A 10 -49.69 -1.91 -43.56
N SER A 11 -48.59 -1.19 -43.31
CA SER A 11 -47.25 -1.79 -43.08
C SER A 11 -47.03 -1.96 -41.59
N ILE A 12 -47.09 -3.20 -41.13
CA ILE A 12 -46.65 -3.58 -39.77
C ILE A 12 -45.14 -3.53 -39.72
N LYS A 13 -44.59 -2.54 -39.07
CA LYS A 13 -43.18 -2.53 -38.69
C LYS A 13 -42.99 -3.32 -37.40
N ALA A 14 -42.42 -4.51 -37.51
CA ALA A 14 -41.89 -5.25 -36.38
C ALA A 14 -40.67 -4.51 -35.83
N ALA A 15 -40.77 -3.93 -34.65
CA ALA A 15 -39.65 -3.40 -33.90
C ALA A 15 -38.92 -4.57 -33.23
N LEU A 16 -37.77 -4.96 -33.78
CA LEU A 16 -36.82 -5.81 -33.07
C LEU A 16 -36.24 -5.00 -31.90
N LEU A 17 -36.65 -5.31 -30.69
CA LEU A 17 -35.92 -4.93 -29.48
C LEU A 17 -34.63 -5.75 -29.42
N ILE A 18 -33.53 -5.19 -29.86
CA ILE A 18 -32.20 -5.70 -29.56
C ILE A 18 -31.93 -5.30 -28.11
N GLY A 19 -32.19 -6.21 -27.20
CA GLY A 19 -31.76 -6.12 -25.82
C GLY A 19 -30.23 -6.18 -25.81
N SER A 20 -29.57 -5.05 -25.61
CA SER A 20 -28.15 -5.02 -25.33
C SER A 20 -27.93 -5.68 -23.96
N PHE A 21 -27.65 -6.98 -23.96
CA PHE A 21 -27.00 -7.62 -22.84
C PHE A 21 -25.60 -6.96 -22.72
N VAL A 22 -25.46 -6.02 -21.81
CA VAL A 22 -24.14 -5.65 -21.31
C VAL A 22 -23.69 -6.87 -20.50
N ALA A 23 -23.04 -7.82 -21.16
CA ALA A 23 -22.26 -8.82 -20.49
C ALA A 23 -21.18 -8.05 -19.72
N SER A 24 -21.27 -8.03 -18.39
CA SER A 24 -20.12 -7.72 -17.53
C SER A 24 -19.05 -8.74 -17.92
N SER A 25 -18.13 -8.35 -18.80
CA SER A 25 -16.95 -9.15 -19.08
C SER A 25 -16.18 -9.25 -17.75
N ALA A 26 -16.19 -10.42 -17.14
CA ALA A 26 -15.18 -10.77 -16.18
C ALA A 26 -13.85 -10.45 -16.86
N LEU A 27 -13.05 -9.56 -16.27
CA LEU A 27 -11.69 -9.30 -16.77
C LEU A 27 -10.92 -10.61 -16.54
N ALA A 28 -10.82 -11.40 -17.61
CA ALA A 28 -10.04 -12.63 -17.62
C ALA A 28 -8.56 -12.27 -17.54
N GLY A 29 -7.73 -13.17 -17.00
CA GLY A 29 -6.29 -13.05 -17.05
C GLY A 29 -5.77 -12.75 -18.46
N VAL A 30 -4.51 -12.35 -18.59
CA VAL A 30 -3.91 -12.03 -19.88
C VAL A 30 -3.74 -13.28 -20.76
N SER A 31 -3.49 -13.09 -22.06
CA SER A 31 -3.25 -14.20 -22.98
C SER A 31 -1.98 -14.98 -22.61
N PRO A 32 -1.89 -16.27 -22.96
CA PRO A 32 -0.67 -17.07 -22.73
C PRO A 32 0.59 -16.47 -23.34
N GLU A 33 0.47 -15.81 -24.50
CA GLU A 33 1.58 -15.15 -25.20
C GLU A 33 2.10 -13.96 -24.41
N LEU A 34 1.20 -13.20 -23.81
CA LEU A 34 1.57 -12.07 -22.95
C LEU A 34 2.18 -12.59 -21.63
N ALA A 35 1.58 -13.60 -21.03
CA ALA A 35 2.10 -14.23 -19.80
C ALA A 35 3.52 -14.81 -19.99
N ALA A 36 3.85 -15.29 -21.20
CA ALA A 36 5.18 -15.82 -21.52
C ALA A 36 6.30 -14.76 -21.48
N GLN A 37 5.98 -13.48 -21.35
CA GLN A 37 6.97 -12.43 -21.17
C GLN A 37 7.56 -12.41 -19.74
N LEU A 38 6.86 -12.98 -18.74
CA LEU A 38 7.34 -13.08 -17.38
C LEU A 38 8.60 -13.94 -17.30
N GLY A 39 9.66 -13.40 -16.69
CA GLY A 39 10.96 -14.02 -16.62
C GLY A 39 11.80 -13.94 -17.91
N ASN A 40 11.31 -13.25 -18.95
CA ASN A 40 12.00 -13.03 -20.23
C ASN A 40 12.26 -11.53 -20.47
N THR A 41 11.27 -10.81 -20.99
CA THR A 41 11.33 -9.35 -21.22
C THR A 41 10.84 -8.56 -20.00
N LEU A 42 10.00 -9.20 -19.20
CA LEU A 42 9.54 -8.70 -17.91
C LEU A 42 10.16 -9.53 -16.79
N THR A 43 10.33 -8.91 -15.63
CA THR A 43 10.69 -9.64 -14.41
C THR A 43 9.61 -10.66 -14.07
N PRO A 44 9.87 -11.65 -13.21
CA PRO A 44 8.83 -12.56 -12.76
C PRO A 44 7.61 -11.89 -12.08
N MET A 45 7.77 -10.63 -11.70
CA MET A 45 6.71 -9.78 -11.09
C MET A 45 6.05 -8.84 -12.11
N GLY A 46 6.41 -8.90 -13.39
CA GLY A 46 5.80 -8.09 -14.44
C GLY A 46 6.40 -6.69 -14.64
N ALA A 47 7.47 -6.35 -13.95
CA ALA A 47 8.20 -5.11 -14.18
C ALA A 47 9.05 -5.20 -15.46
N GLU A 48 9.39 -4.06 -16.06
CA GLU A 48 10.36 -4.03 -17.16
C GLU A 48 11.73 -4.50 -16.67
N MET A 49 12.30 -5.52 -17.31
CA MET A 49 13.56 -6.11 -16.87
C MET A 49 14.74 -5.16 -17.08
N ASN A 50 14.76 -4.48 -18.22
CA ASN A 50 15.85 -3.59 -18.60
C ASN A 50 15.78 -2.24 -17.87
N GLY A 51 16.93 -1.56 -17.78
CA GLY A 51 17.01 -0.18 -17.33
C GLY A 51 16.33 0.79 -18.32
N ASN A 52 16.24 2.08 -17.92
CA ASN A 52 15.73 3.11 -18.78
C ASN A 52 16.81 3.66 -19.73
N GLU A 53 16.39 4.50 -20.68
CA GLU A 53 17.25 5.00 -21.75
C GLU A 53 18.41 5.87 -21.26
N ASP A 54 18.17 6.70 -20.22
CA ASP A 54 19.19 7.62 -19.69
C ASP A 54 20.09 6.98 -18.60
N GLY A 55 19.85 5.70 -18.26
CA GLY A 55 20.60 4.95 -17.28
C GLY A 55 20.32 5.33 -15.82
N SER A 56 19.38 6.22 -15.55
CA SER A 56 19.01 6.62 -14.19
C SER A 56 18.24 5.53 -13.43
N ILE A 57 17.61 4.60 -14.16
CA ILE A 57 16.98 3.40 -13.62
C ILE A 57 17.74 2.19 -14.20
N PRO A 58 18.45 1.40 -13.38
CA PRO A 58 19.20 0.24 -13.87
C PRO A 58 18.29 -0.93 -14.24
N ALA A 59 18.85 -1.96 -14.87
CA ALA A 59 18.19 -3.24 -15.02
C ALA A 59 17.86 -3.85 -13.64
N TRP A 60 16.81 -4.66 -13.58
CA TRP A 60 16.51 -5.43 -12.38
C TRP A 60 17.64 -6.42 -12.04
N ASP A 61 18.00 -6.51 -10.76
CA ASP A 61 19.04 -7.41 -10.27
C ASP A 61 18.41 -8.66 -9.64
N PRO A 62 18.51 -9.82 -10.29
CA PRO A 62 17.97 -11.07 -9.75
C PRO A 62 18.75 -11.59 -8.53
N ALA A 63 19.94 -11.08 -8.25
CA ALA A 63 20.70 -11.44 -7.05
C ALA A 63 20.06 -10.96 -5.76
N GLY A 64 19.16 -9.99 -5.87
CA GLY A 64 18.45 -9.42 -4.72
C GLY A 64 19.28 -8.42 -3.92
N PRO A 65 18.78 -8.00 -2.74
CA PRO A 65 19.42 -6.97 -1.95
C PRO A 65 20.74 -7.45 -1.36
N PRO A 66 21.76 -6.58 -1.28
CA PRO A 66 22.96 -6.90 -0.55
C PRO A 66 22.65 -7.12 0.93
N ILE A 67 23.19 -8.17 1.52
CA ILE A 67 23.11 -8.39 2.97
C ILE A 67 24.28 -7.66 3.61
N PRO A 68 24.02 -6.63 4.46
CA PRO A 68 25.08 -5.87 5.09
C PRO A 68 25.96 -6.73 5.99
N ALA A 69 27.25 -6.43 6.02
CA ALA A 69 28.17 -7.09 6.95
C ALA A 69 27.72 -6.85 8.39
N GLY A 70 27.64 -7.90 9.18
CA GLY A 70 27.18 -7.86 10.59
C GLY A 70 25.66 -8.07 10.78
N TYR A 71 24.87 -8.20 9.72
CA TYR A 71 23.50 -8.69 9.84
C TYR A 71 23.49 -10.21 10.08
N GLU A 72 22.68 -10.66 11.02
CA GLU A 72 22.46 -12.07 11.31
C GLU A 72 20.95 -12.36 11.16
N GLU A 73 20.60 -13.41 10.39
CA GLU A 73 19.21 -13.81 10.19
C GLU A 73 18.53 -14.11 11.53
N GLY A 74 17.32 -13.58 11.71
CA GLY A 74 16.56 -13.70 12.96
C GLY A 74 17.00 -12.74 14.07
N SER A 75 18.03 -11.94 13.85
CA SER A 75 18.42 -10.87 14.79
C SER A 75 17.50 -9.64 14.65
N SER A 76 17.55 -8.75 15.64
CA SER A 76 16.92 -7.42 15.59
C SER A 76 17.88 -6.33 15.10
N ASN A 77 19.07 -6.72 14.65
CA ASN A 77 20.11 -5.80 14.19
C ASN A 77 20.03 -5.58 12.68
N TYR A 78 19.00 -4.87 12.23
CA TYR A 78 18.90 -4.43 10.85
C TYR A 78 19.81 -3.24 10.62
N ILE A 79 20.59 -3.31 9.56
CA ILE A 79 21.59 -2.31 9.15
C ILE A 79 21.21 -1.80 7.76
N GLY A 80 21.45 -0.53 7.47
CA GLY A 80 21.24 0.05 6.15
C GLY A 80 22.05 -0.67 5.06
N MET A 81 21.43 -0.85 3.88
CA MET A 81 22.07 -1.59 2.77
C MET A 81 23.17 -0.82 2.07
N TYR A 82 23.12 0.50 2.09
CA TYR A 82 23.98 1.40 1.30
C TYR A 82 24.56 2.54 2.16
N PRO A 83 25.29 2.24 3.25
CA PRO A 83 25.71 3.25 4.23
C PRO A 83 26.71 4.28 3.68
N ASP A 84 27.45 3.92 2.62
CA ASP A 84 28.50 4.77 2.03
C ASP A 84 28.01 5.55 0.78
N GLU A 85 26.73 5.43 0.42
CA GLU A 85 26.20 6.17 -0.72
C GLU A 85 25.83 7.60 -0.34
N GLU A 86 26.17 8.53 -1.24
CA GLU A 86 25.80 9.93 -1.16
C GLU A 86 24.72 10.27 -2.19
N PRO A 87 23.92 11.30 -1.95
CA PRO A 87 22.95 11.77 -2.94
C PRO A 87 23.65 12.19 -4.24
N ILE A 88 23.13 11.73 -5.38
CA ILE A 88 23.61 12.14 -6.71
C ILE A 88 22.91 13.39 -7.23
N LEU A 89 21.79 13.76 -6.62
CA LEU A 89 20.98 14.92 -6.96
C LEU A 89 20.21 15.38 -5.73
N VAL A 90 20.13 16.69 -5.53
CA VAL A 90 19.23 17.30 -4.55
C VAL A 90 18.19 18.14 -5.28
N ILE A 91 16.91 17.74 -5.16
CA ILE A 91 15.79 18.52 -5.69
C ILE A 91 15.21 19.34 -4.53
N ASN A 92 15.22 20.66 -4.65
CA ASN A 92 14.87 21.59 -3.59
C ASN A 92 13.93 22.71 -4.07
N GLY A 93 13.61 23.64 -3.19
CA GLY A 93 12.72 24.76 -3.47
C GLY A 93 13.14 25.67 -4.63
N SER A 94 14.43 25.67 -5.04
CA SER A 94 14.93 26.51 -6.12
C SER A 94 14.96 25.84 -7.49
N ASN A 95 14.97 24.49 -7.57
CA ASN A 95 15.14 23.76 -8.82
C ASN A 95 14.04 22.72 -9.13
N TRP A 96 13.07 22.50 -8.26
CA TRP A 96 12.08 21.43 -8.42
C TRP A 96 11.27 21.54 -9.73
N GLN A 97 11.10 22.76 -10.27
CA GLN A 97 10.35 23.00 -11.51
C GLN A 97 11.00 22.31 -12.71
N GLU A 98 12.31 22.11 -12.68
CA GLU A 98 13.06 21.39 -13.73
C GLU A 98 12.73 19.90 -13.75
N TYR A 99 12.29 19.36 -12.61
CA TYR A 99 11.97 17.93 -12.40
C TYR A 99 10.48 17.63 -12.29
N LYS A 100 9.61 18.63 -12.47
CA LYS A 100 8.17 18.49 -12.21
C LYS A 100 7.51 17.32 -12.94
N ASP A 101 8.02 16.94 -14.13
CA ASP A 101 7.50 15.82 -14.90
C ASP A 101 7.81 14.45 -14.25
N ASN A 102 8.74 14.39 -13.33
CA ASN A 102 9.11 13.22 -12.55
C ASN A 102 8.69 13.33 -11.07
N LEU A 103 7.81 14.26 -10.75
CA LEU A 103 7.25 14.43 -9.40
C LEU A 103 5.76 14.09 -9.38
N THR A 104 5.27 13.59 -8.25
CA THR A 104 3.84 13.46 -8.03
C THR A 104 3.20 14.83 -7.81
N VAL A 105 1.89 14.95 -8.00
CA VAL A 105 1.16 16.20 -7.70
C VAL A 105 1.32 16.56 -6.21
N GLY A 106 1.29 15.55 -5.33
CA GLY A 106 1.52 15.75 -3.90
C GLY A 106 2.92 16.26 -3.58
N THR A 107 3.94 15.72 -4.24
CA THR A 107 5.34 16.18 -4.07
C THR A 107 5.50 17.62 -4.56
N ILE A 108 4.86 17.99 -5.67
CA ILE A 108 4.81 19.39 -6.13
C ILE A 108 4.15 20.27 -5.06
N GLY A 109 3.03 19.85 -4.49
CA GLY A 109 2.37 20.56 -3.40
C GLY A 109 3.25 20.76 -2.15
N MET A 110 4.11 19.78 -1.85
CA MET A 110 5.11 19.91 -0.78
C MET A 110 6.16 20.99 -1.12
N PHE A 111 6.66 21.03 -2.35
CA PHE A 111 7.60 22.08 -2.77
C PHE A 111 6.97 23.47 -2.77
N GLU A 112 5.75 23.60 -3.28
CA GLU A 112 5.01 24.86 -3.25
C GLU A 112 4.80 25.37 -1.83
N LYS A 113 4.58 24.47 -0.88
CA LYS A 113 4.30 24.82 0.51
C LYS A 113 5.55 24.98 1.37
N TYR A 114 6.51 24.07 1.24
CA TYR A 114 7.64 23.92 2.16
C TYR A 114 9.01 24.03 1.50
N GLY A 115 9.09 24.21 0.18
CA GLY A 115 10.37 24.34 -0.51
C GLY A 115 11.19 25.53 0.00
N ALA A 116 10.55 26.66 0.30
CA ALA A 116 11.22 27.84 0.90
C ALA A 116 11.64 27.59 2.35
N ASP A 117 11.05 26.63 3.04
CA ASP A 117 11.41 26.22 4.40
C ASP A 117 12.52 25.16 4.44
N GLY A 118 13.02 24.75 3.28
CA GLY A 118 14.12 23.79 3.16
C GLY A 118 13.70 22.33 2.96
N TRP A 119 12.42 22.08 2.63
CA TRP A 119 12.03 20.71 2.22
C TRP A 119 12.63 20.38 0.86
N GLU A 120 13.25 19.20 0.76
CA GLU A 120 13.99 18.77 -0.42
C GLU A 120 14.00 17.24 -0.54
N LEU A 121 14.36 16.73 -1.72
CA LEU A 121 14.57 15.31 -1.98
C LEU A 121 16.07 15.04 -2.10
N GLN A 122 16.59 14.16 -1.26
CA GLN A 122 17.93 13.59 -1.37
C GLN A 122 17.83 12.38 -2.30
N VAL A 123 18.18 12.55 -3.58
CA VAL A 123 18.07 11.50 -4.59
C VAL A 123 19.36 10.71 -4.67
N TYR A 124 19.24 9.40 -4.48
CA TYR A 124 20.34 8.45 -4.51
C TYR A 124 20.33 7.61 -5.79
N PRO A 125 21.41 6.87 -6.09
CA PRO A 125 21.37 5.88 -7.15
C PRO A 125 20.22 4.89 -6.95
N THR A 126 19.52 4.56 -8.03
CA THR A 126 18.40 3.60 -7.98
C THR A 126 18.93 2.18 -7.90
N HIS A 127 18.40 1.39 -6.96
CA HIS A 127 18.69 -0.03 -6.82
C HIS A 127 17.40 -0.85 -6.96
N ARG A 128 17.35 -1.72 -7.98
CA ARG A 128 16.21 -2.58 -8.28
C ARG A 128 16.51 -4.00 -7.82
N VAL A 129 16.51 -4.20 -6.53
CA VAL A 129 16.95 -5.45 -5.86
C VAL A 129 15.81 -6.23 -5.25
N SER A 130 14.56 -5.89 -5.58
CA SER A 130 13.39 -6.61 -5.07
C SER A 130 13.31 -8.01 -5.64
N THR A 131 13.35 -9.01 -4.77
CA THR A 131 13.21 -10.43 -5.12
C THR A 131 12.18 -11.10 -4.23
N ARG A 132 11.70 -12.24 -4.69
CA ARG A 132 10.74 -13.08 -3.97
C ARG A 132 11.14 -14.55 -4.09
N PRO A 133 10.60 -15.45 -3.24
CA PRO A 133 10.87 -16.87 -3.37
C PRO A 133 10.42 -17.45 -4.71
N ASP A 134 11.08 -18.49 -5.19
CA ASP A 134 10.77 -19.14 -6.48
C ASP A 134 9.31 -19.61 -6.56
N TRP A 135 8.77 -20.14 -5.47
CA TRP A 135 7.36 -20.55 -5.42
C TRP A 135 6.39 -19.37 -5.66
N TYR A 136 6.76 -18.17 -5.18
CA TYR A 136 5.95 -16.97 -5.39
C TYR A 136 5.94 -16.56 -6.87
N TYR A 137 7.08 -16.64 -7.54
CA TYR A 137 7.18 -16.41 -8.98
C TYR A 137 6.41 -17.44 -9.81
N ALA A 138 6.51 -18.72 -9.44
CA ALA A 138 5.76 -19.79 -10.09
C ALA A 138 4.24 -19.57 -9.98
N ASN A 139 3.76 -19.15 -8.81
CA ASN A 139 2.36 -18.84 -8.59
C ASN A 139 1.93 -17.55 -9.30
N THR A 140 2.78 -16.54 -9.37
CA THR A 140 2.54 -15.31 -10.14
C THR A 140 2.34 -15.62 -11.63
N ALA A 141 3.14 -16.52 -12.18
CA ALA A 141 2.98 -16.98 -13.57
C ALA A 141 1.63 -17.69 -13.80
N LYS A 142 1.17 -18.52 -12.86
CA LYS A 142 -0.18 -19.13 -12.93
C LYS A 142 -1.28 -18.08 -12.84
N ASN A 143 -1.11 -17.08 -11.96
CA ASN A 143 -2.07 -16.02 -11.75
C ASN A 143 -2.26 -15.15 -13.00
N ALA A 144 -1.20 -14.91 -13.77
CA ALA A 144 -1.24 -14.07 -14.96
C ALA A 144 -2.37 -14.46 -15.92
N THR A 145 -2.64 -15.76 -16.09
CA THR A 145 -3.71 -16.27 -16.95
C THR A 145 -4.94 -16.74 -16.20
N GLY A 146 -4.83 -17.02 -14.89
CA GLY A 146 -5.88 -17.70 -14.11
C GLY A 146 -6.63 -16.80 -13.13
N ALA A 147 -6.01 -15.73 -12.64
CA ALA A 147 -6.65 -14.84 -11.68
C ALA A 147 -7.67 -13.93 -12.38
N THR A 148 -8.86 -13.80 -11.81
CA THR A 148 -9.93 -12.96 -12.34
C THR A 148 -10.61 -12.17 -11.24
N LEU A 149 -10.98 -10.90 -11.55
CA LEU A 149 -11.81 -10.10 -10.67
C LEU A 149 -13.29 -10.43 -10.89
N VAL A 150 -14.01 -10.69 -9.81
CA VAL A 150 -15.44 -10.95 -9.78
C VAL A 150 -16.14 -10.08 -8.73
N ALA A 151 -17.46 -10.14 -8.64
CA ALA A 151 -18.25 -9.40 -7.67
C ALA A 151 -17.95 -7.88 -7.66
N ASP A 152 -18.01 -7.26 -8.84
CA ASP A 152 -17.68 -5.85 -9.05
C ASP A 152 -16.26 -5.49 -8.52
N GLY A 153 -15.32 -6.43 -8.69
CA GLY A 153 -13.93 -6.26 -8.29
C GLY A 153 -13.63 -6.40 -6.80
N GLN A 154 -14.61 -6.81 -6.00
CA GLN A 154 -14.44 -7.03 -4.56
C GLN A 154 -13.82 -8.39 -4.23
N LYS A 155 -13.67 -9.27 -5.21
CA LYS A 155 -13.13 -10.63 -5.02
C LYS A 155 -12.23 -11.02 -6.17
N ILE A 156 -11.16 -11.75 -5.86
CA ILE A 156 -10.33 -12.45 -6.84
C ILE A 156 -10.66 -13.93 -6.78
N GLU A 157 -10.82 -14.56 -7.94
CA GLU A 157 -10.95 -16.01 -8.09
C GLU A 157 -9.80 -16.58 -8.91
N GLY A 158 -9.41 -17.81 -8.61
CA GLY A 158 -8.41 -18.55 -9.35
C GLY A 158 -6.96 -18.14 -9.08
N ASN A 159 -6.70 -17.23 -8.15
CA ASN A 159 -5.34 -16.83 -7.79
C ASN A 159 -4.71 -17.81 -6.79
N TYR A 160 -3.43 -18.08 -6.99
CA TYR A 160 -2.54 -18.76 -6.03
C TYR A 160 -1.84 -17.71 -5.15
N PRO A 161 -1.26 -18.09 -3.99
CA PRO A 161 -0.40 -17.22 -3.20
C PRO A 161 0.80 -16.74 -4.02
N GLY A 162 0.70 -15.56 -4.59
CA GLY A 162 1.61 -14.91 -5.51
C GLY A 162 1.07 -13.53 -5.84
N LEU A 163 1.71 -12.83 -6.76
CA LEU A 163 1.16 -11.58 -7.29
C LEU A 163 -0.06 -11.91 -8.16
N PRO A 164 -1.25 -11.36 -7.86
CA PRO A 164 -2.44 -11.76 -8.62
C PRO A 164 -2.45 -11.25 -10.06
N PHE A 165 -1.97 -10.04 -10.31
CA PHE A 165 -2.05 -9.39 -11.63
C PHE A 165 -0.71 -8.78 -12.05
N PRO A 166 0.30 -9.58 -12.47
CA PRO A 166 1.62 -9.06 -12.83
C PRO A 166 1.61 -8.14 -14.06
N MET A 167 0.55 -8.19 -14.84
CA MET A 167 0.31 -7.32 -16.00
C MET A 167 -1.11 -6.77 -15.92
N PRO A 168 -1.38 -5.82 -15.02
CA PRO A 168 -2.72 -5.34 -14.77
C PRO A 168 -3.33 -4.65 -16.00
N GLN A 169 -4.61 -4.91 -16.26
CA GLN A 169 -5.39 -4.31 -17.32
C GLN A 169 -6.32 -3.21 -16.79
N SER A 170 -6.41 -3.07 -15.47
CA SER A 170 -7.25 -2.08 -14.81
C SER A 170 -6.58 -1.51 -13.56
N GLY A 171 -7.06 -0.33 -13.11
CA GLY A 171 -6.60 0.25 -11.86
C GLY A 171 -6.96 -0.62 -10.65
N LEU A 172 -8.05 -1.35 -10.73
CA LEU A 172 -8.48 -2.26 -9.68
C LEU A 172 -7.54 -3.45 -9.54
N GLU A 173 -7.08 -4.05 -10.64
CA GLU A 173 -6.06 -5.10 -10.61
C GLU A 173 -4.75 -4.61 -10.00
N ALA A 174 -4.31 -3.41 -10.37
CA ALA A 174 -3.09 -2.82 -9.82
C ALA A 174 -3.19 -2.54 -8.31
N ILE A 175 -4.32 -2.04 -7.82
CA ILE A 175 -4.48 -1.81 -6.37
C ILE A 175 -4.61 -3.11 -5.58
N TRP A 176 -5.20 -4.16 -6.15
CA TRP A 176 -5.20 -5.49 -5.52
C TRP A 176 -3.79 -6.05 -5.31
N ASN A 177 -2.88 -5.82 -6.26
CA ASN A 177 -1.47 -6.19 -6.09
C ASN A 177 -0.86 -5.54 -4.84
N HIS A 178 -1.18 -4.27 -4.60
CA HIS A 178 -0.75 -3.56 -3.40
C HIS A 178 -1.39 -4.12 -2.13
N MET A 179 -2.69 -4.42 -2.17
CA MET A 179 -3.46 -4.83 -0.99
C MET A 179 -3.01 -6.16 -0.41
N ILE A 180 -2.68 -7.14 -1.26
CA ILE A 180 -2.27 -8.50 -0.83
C ILE A 180 -0.80 -8.80 -1.19
N ARG A 181 0.04 -7.78 -1.16
CA ARG A 181 1.48 -7.90 -1.43
C ARG A 181 2.17 -8.91 -0.53
N PHE A 182 3.24 -9.50 -1.04
CA PHE A 182 4.09 -10.39 -0.25
C PHE A 182 4.69 -9.69 0.95
N SER A 183 4.57 -10.32 2.11
CA SER A 183 5.19 -9.87 3.34
C SER A 183 5.57 -11.07 4.18
N LYS A 184 6.61 -10.92 5.01
CA LYS A 184 7.04 -11.92 5.99
C LYS A 184 6.44 -11.61 7.35
N ASP A 185 6.29 -12.64 8.18
CA ASP A 185 5.91 -12.46 9.58
C ASP A 185 6.88 -11.51 10.27
N ILE A 186 6.37 -10.61 11.11
CA ILE A 186 7.14 -9.60 11.84
C ILE A 186 6.70 -9.50 13.30
N ASN A 187 7.64 -9.11 14.13
CA ASN A 187 7.48 -8.81 15.54
C ASN A 187 8.27 -7.54 15.84
N GLN A 188 7.63 -6.51 16.39
CA GLN A 188 8.28 -5.22 16.61
C GLN A 188 7.70 -4.44 17.79
N ASP A 189 8.53 -3.58 18.36
CA ASP A 189 8.07 -2.43 19.12
C ASP A 189 8.20 -1.19 18.23
N TYR A 190 7.17 -0.37 18.18
CA TYR A 190 7.14 0.80 17.32
C TYR A 190 6.48 2.00 17.97
N ASP A 191 6.82 3.17 17.47
CA ASP A 191 6.18 4.42 17.83
C ASP A 191 5.49 5.06 16.61
N THR A 192 4.46 5.82 16.89
CA THR A 192 3.77 6.68 15.93
C THR A 192 3.65 8.07 16.52
N TYR A 193 4.10 9.05 15.76
CA TYR A 193 4.01 10.46 16.13
C TYR A 193 3.19 11.24 15.12
N TYR A 194 2.55 12.30 15.57
CA TYR A 194 2.16 13.38 14.71
C TYR A 194 2.80 14.69 15.19
N VAL A 195 3.03 15.60 14.26
CA VAL A 195 3.53 16.95 14.56
C VAL A 195 2.39 17.92 14.28
N ASP A 196 2.00 18.67 15.29
CA ASP A 196 0.87 19.59 15.19
C ASP A 196 1.24 20.88 14.42
N SER A 197 0.26 21.71 14.18
CA SER A 197 0.44 22.97 13.42
C SER A 197 1.37 23.99 14.08
N SER A 198 1.69 23.81 15.38
CA SER A 198 2.70 24.60 16.08
C SER A 198 4.13 24.03 15.94
N GLY A 199 4.28 22.90 15.26
CA GLY A 199 5.55 22.20 15.09
C GLY A 199 5.95 21.31 16.27
N LYS A 200 5.00 20.98 17.17
CA LYS A 200 5.26 20.15 18.32
C LYS A 200 5.04 18.67 18.01
N PRO A 201 6.05 17.81 18.19
CA PRO A 201 5.88 16.37 18.06
C PRO A 201 5.09 15.80 19.26
N ILE A 202 4.11 14.96 18.97
CA ILE A 202 3.23 14.34 19.96
C ILE A 202 3.17 12.85 19.71
N LEU A 203 3.44 12.05 20.75
CA LEU A 203 3.32 10.60 20.71
C LEU A 203 1.84 10.21 20.61
N ALA A 204 1.44 9.64 19.48
CA ALA A 204 0.10 9.11 19.27
C ALA A 204 -0.03 7.67 19.74
N THR A 205 0.99 6.85 19.52
CA THR A 205 1.04 5.43 19.88
C THR A 205 2.47 4.99 20.19
N SER A 206 2.65 4.22 21.25
CA SER A 206 3.77 3.30 21.40
C SER A 206 3.20 1.91 21.67
N ALA A 207 3.64 0.91 20.93
CA ALA A 207 3.03 -0.40 20.96
C ALA A 207 4.00 -1.52 20.60
N HIS A 208 3.64 -2.72 21.08
CA HIS A 208 4.16 -3.97 20.57
C HIS A 208 3.20 -4.51 19.51
N SER A 209 3.71 -4.95 18.36
CA SER A 209 2.88 -5.58 17.34
C SER A 209 3.48 -6.85 16.77
N VAL A 210 2.61 -7.80 16.46
CA VAL A 210 2.95 -9.01 15.72
C VAL A 210 2.02 -9.10 14.52
N SER A 211 2.60 -9.32 13.35
CA SER A 211 1.87 -9.59 12.11
C SER A 211 2.29 -10.93 11.53
N VAL A 212 1.33 -11.73 11.10
CA VAL A 212 1.56 -12.98 10.39
C VAL A 212 0.75 -13.01 9.10
N TYR A 213 1.23 -13.75 8.11
CA TYR A 213 0.66 -13.78 6.76
C TYR A 213 0.24 -15.19 6.36
N PRO A 214 -0.90 -15.70 6.87
CA PRO A 214 -1.36 -17.07 6.63
C PRO A 214 -1.55 -17.43 5.17
N MET A 215 -1.93 -16.46 4.32
CA MET A 215 -2.13 -16.67 2.89
C MET A 215 -0.90 -17.25 2.17
N PHE A 216 0.31 -16.96 2.67
CA PHE A 216 1.56 -17.39 2.06
C PHE A 216 2.12 -18.71 2.64
N ARG A 217 1.36 -19.41 3.47
CA ARG A 217 1.79 -20.69 4.08
C ARG A 217 1.43 -21.92 3.28
N LYS A 218 0.33 -21.86 2.51
CA LYS A 218 -0.12 -22.91 1.61
C LYS A 218 0.13 -22.48 0.17
N THR A 219 1.25 -22.88 -0.39
CA THR A 219 1.72 -22.36 -1.68
C THR A 219 1.22 -23.16 -2.88
N ASP A 220 0.68 -24.36 -2.67
CA ASP A 220 0.33 -25.31 -3.74
C ASP A 220 -1.15 -25.27 -4.13
N GLU A 221 -1.97 -24.53 -3.38
CA GLU A 221 -3.41 -24.44 -3.56
C GLU A 221 -3.83 -23.02 -3.94
N PRO A 222 -4.91 -22.84 -4.72
CA PRO A 222 -5.51 -21.53 -4.94
C PRO A 222 -5.97 -20.90 -3.61
N VAL A 223 -5.91 -19.58 -3.53
CA VAL A 223 -6.42 -18.82 -2.38
C VAL A 223 -7.94 -18.97 -2.29
N GLY A 224 -8.43 -19.44 -1.15
CA GLY A 224 -9.84 -19.53 -0.84
C GLY A 224 -10.26 -18.43 0.17
N ASP A 225 -10.66 -18.87 1.36
CA ASP A 225 -11.00 -17.99 2.49
C ASP A 225 -9.78 -17.63 3.38
N GLU A 226 -8.55 -17.84 2.88
CA GLU A 226 -7.33 -17.53 3.62
C GLU A 226 -7.27 -16.04 3.94
N ILE A 227 -6.77 -15.76 5.15
CA ILE A 227 -6.50 -14.40 5.63
C ILE A 227 -5.13 -13.96 5.07
N TRP A 228 -5.08 -12.76 4.45
CA TRP A 228 -3.81 -12.19 4.02
C TRP A 228 -2.90 -11.94 5.22
N THR A 229 -3.38 -11.15 6.22
CA THR A 229 -2.63 -10.89 7.45
C THR A 229 -3.52 -10.92 8.68
N MET A 230 -2.97 -11.45 9.77
CA MET A 230 -3.47 -11.26 11.12
C MET A 230 -2.49 -10.34 11.85
N LEU A 231 -2.98 -9.20 12.34
CA LEU A 231 -2.23 -8.20 13.06
C LEU A 231 -2.78 -8.08 14.48
N ARG A 232 -1.90 -8.16 15.49
CA ARG A 232 -2.22 -7.80 16.86
C ARG A 232 -1.31 -6.67 17.32
N ILE A 233 -1.91 -5.66 17.95
CA ILE A 233 -1.23 -4.49 18.50
C ILE A 233 -1.61 -4.40 19.98
N ASP A 234 -0.60 -4.47 20.85
CA ASP A 234 -0.73 -4.25 22.27
C ASP A 234 -0.17 -2.86 22.61
N TYR A 235 -1.04 -1.92 23.00
CA TYR A 235 -0.69 -0.51 23.22
C TYR A 235 -0.06 -0.28 24.58
N ASN A 236 1.09 0.41 24.60
CA ASN A 236 1.86 0.73 25.80
C ASN A 236 1.73 2.20 26.21
N ALA A 237 1.58 3.09 25.23
CA ALA A 237 1.45 4.54 25.45
C ALA A 237 0.59 5.18 24.33
N PRO A 238 0.06 6.38 24.53
CA PRO A 238 0.05 7.18 25.76
C PRO A 238 -0.79 6.54 26.87
N ALA A 239 -0.69 7.03 28.12
CA ALA A 239 -1.32 6.43 29.30
C ALA A 239 -2.82 6.12 29.12
N ARG A 240 -3.57 6.96 28.37
CA ARG A 240 -4.99 6.75 28.08
C ARG A 240 -5.28 5.48 27.25
N ARG A 241 -4.28 4.95 26.54
CA ARG A 241 -4.38 3.77 25.68
C ARG A 241 -3.63 2.56 26.21
N ALA A 242 -2.82 2.73 27.25
CA ALA A 242 -2.02 1.65 27.82
C ALA A 242 -2.92 0.48 28.24
N GLY A 243 -2.56 -0.73 27.77
CA GLY A 243 -3.31 -1.96 27.99
C GLY A 243 -4.48 -2.21 27.02
N GLU A 244 -4.79 -1.28 26.12
CA GLU A 244 -5.68 -1.58 25.00
C GLU A 244 -5.02 -2.57 24.04
N ILE A 245 -5.83 -3.36 23.35
CA ILE A 245 -5.37 -4.29 22.31
C ILE A 245 -6.26 -4.14 21.09
N LEU A 246 -5.65 -4.09 19.90
CA LEU A 246 -6.32 -4.17 18.61
C LEU A 246 -5.91 -5.47 17.92
N LEU A 247 -6.90 -6.23 17.46
CA LEU A 247 -6.71 -7.42 16.63
C LEU A 247 -7.40 -7.18 15.28
N VAL A 248 -6.68 -7.38 14.18
CA VAL A 248 -7.20 -7.21 12.82
C VAL A 248 -6.92 -8.45 11.99
N HIS A 249 -7.92 -8.91 11.26
CA HIS A 249 -7.80 -9.92 10.21
C HIS A 249 -8.18 -9.29 8.87
N GLU A 250 -7.25 -9.27 7.93
CA GLU A 250 -7.47 -8.80 6.56
C GLU A 250 -7.70 -9.98 5.62
N PRO A 251 -8.72 -9.95 4.77
CA PRO A 251 -8.96 -11.03 3.82
C PRO A 251 -7.87 -11.12 2.77
N GLY A 252 -7.63 -12.32 2.25
CA GLY A 252 -6.66 -12.55 1.17
C GLY A 252 -7.19 -12.23 -0.21
N ALA A 253 -8.45 -12.52 -0.50
CA ALA A 253 -8.97 -12.39 -1.86
C ALA A 253 -10.45 -11.97 -1.93
N ASP A 254 -11.12 -11.73 -0.80
CA ASP A 254 -12.58 -11.54 -0.78
C ASP A 254 -13.01 -10.44 0.20
N TYR A 255 -13.46 -9.31 -0.35
CA TYR A 255 -14.05 -8.20 0.39
C TYR A 255 -15.59 -8.14 0.24
N THR A 256 -16.23 -9.14 -0.33
CA THR A 256 -17.69 -9.17 -0.43
C THR A 256 -18.35 -9.14 0.95
N ALA A 257 -19.64 -8.83 0.99
CA ALA A 257 -20.36 -8.61 2.23
C ALA A 257 -20.15 -9.73 3.27
N GLY A 258 -19.68 -9.36 4.45
CA GLY A 258 -19.36 -10.27 5.55
C GLY A 258 -18.01 -10.98 5.47
N LYS A 259 -17.25 -10.81 4.39
CA LYS A 259 -15.92 -11.41 4.17
C LYS A 259 -14.75 -10.43 4.35
N GLY A 260 -15.01 -9.12 4.34
CA GLY A 260 -13.99 -8.08 4.48
C GLY A 260 -13.26 -8.10 5.83
N ARG A 261 -12.53 -7.02 6.09
CA ARG A 261 -11.77 -6.81 7.34
C ARG A 261 -12.62 -7.12 8.57
N LYS A 262 -12.04 -7.86 9.50
CA LYS A 262 -12.58 -8.09 10.86
C LYS A 262 -11.62 -7.50 11.88
N ALA A 263 -12.12 -6.70 12.80
CA ALA A 263 -11.31 -6.12 13.86
C ALA A 263 -12.00 -6.24 15.21
N TRP A 264 -11.20 -6.48 16.24
CA TRP A 264 -11.64 -6.56 17.62
C TRP A 264 -10.78 -5.65 18.48
N GLN A 265 -11.41 -4.98 19.43
CA GLN A 265 -10.74 -4.11 20.39
C GLN A 265 -10.99 -4.62 21.81
N TYR A 266 -9.92 -4.69 22.60
CA TYR A 266 -9.99 -4.78 24.04
C TYR A 266 -9.77 -3.39 24.63
N LEU A 267 -10.74 -2.92 25.40
CA LEU A 267 -10.69 -1.61 26.06
C LEU A 267 -10.58 -1.85 27.58
N THR A 268 -9.52 -1.34 28.19
CA THR A 268 -9.19 -1.52 29.61
C THR A 268 -10.31 -1.06 30.55
N GLY A 269 -10.93 0.08 30.25
CA GLY A 269 -12.04 0.62 31.04
C GLY A 269 -13.29 -0.26 31.05
N GLN A 270 -13.49 -1.09 30.03
CA GLN A 270 -14.64 -1.98 29.91
C GLN A 270 -14.31 -3.44 30.19
N ARG A 271 -13.03 -3.80 30.27
CA ARG A 271 -12.51 -5.16 30.49
C ARG A 271 -13.15 -6.23 29.60
N ARG A 272 -13.45 -5.86 28.37
CA ARG A 272 -14.08 -6.76 27.38
C ARG A 272 -13.58 -6.53 25.97
N VAL A 273 -13.64 -7.57 25.17
CA VAL A 273 -13.42 -7.53 23.73
C VAL A 273 -14.72 -7.16 23.03
N ARG A 274 -14.64 -6.26 22.07
CA ARG A 274 -15.74 -5.89 21.17
C ARG A 274 -15.30 -6.04 19.72
N LEU A 275 -16.22 -6.48 18.88
CA LEU A 275 -16.06 -6.33 17.44
C LEU A 275 -16.07 -4.83 17.11
N ALA A 276 -15.13 -4.39 16.30
CA ALA A 276 -14.95 -2.99 15.92
C ALA A 276 -15.26 -2.80 14.42
N PRO A 277 -16.54 -2.78 14.01
CA PRO A 277 -16.91 -2.65 12.59
C PRO A 277 -16.49 -1.30 11.99
N ALA A 278 -16.27 -0.28 12.84
CA ALA A 278 -15.88 1.06 12.41
C ALA A 278 -14.42 1.21 11.95
N VAL A 279 -13.57 0.16 12.10
CA VAL A 279 -12.18 0.19 11.59
C VAL A 279 -12.08 -0.05 10.08
N SER A 280 -13.14 0.24 9.36
CA SER A 280 -13.20 0.17 7.89
C SER A 280 -13.36 1.56 7.32
N PHE A 281 -12.85 1.76 6.10
CA PHE A 281 -13.01 3.00 5.34
C PHE A 281 -12.46 4.26 6.05
N ASP A 282 -13.20 5.35 5.96
CA ASP A 282 -12.80 6.71 6.34
C ASP A 282 -13.00 7.07 7.81
N THR A 283 -13.17 6.08 8.68
CA THR A 283 -13.18 6.33 10.13
C THR A 283 -11.81 6.84 10.56
N PRO A 284 -11.73 7.97 11.31
CA PRO A 284 -10.48 8.49 11.83
C PRO A 284 -9.74 7.43 12.65
N ASN A 285 -8.45 7.24 12.39
CA ASN A 285 -7.63 6.25 13.07
C ASN A 285 -7.07 6.81 14.38
N PRO A 286 -7.47 6.30 15.56
CA PRO A 286 -6.95 6.77 16.84
C PRO A 286 -5.47 6.43 17.06
N GLY A 287 -4.94 5.45 16.32
CA GLY A 287 -3.51 5.10 16.35
C GLY A 287 -2.58 6.21 15.86
N VAL A 288 -3.11 7.14 15.07
CA VAL A 288 -2.43 8.35 14.58
C VAL A 288 -3.16 9.63 15.02
N ALA A 289 -3.88 9.55 16.14
CA ALA A 289 -4.67 10.67 16.70
C ALA A 289 -5.69 11.27 15.70
N GLY A 290 -6.22 10.46 14.78
CA GLY A 290 -7.21 10.90 13.79
C GLY A 290 -6.66 11.72 12.63
N THR A 291 -5.34 11.86 12.49
CA THR A 291 -4.71 12.60 11.39
C THR A 291 -4.86 11.94 10.03
N THR A 292 -5.17 10.65 9.99
CA THR A 292 -5.55 9.87 8.82
C THR A 292 -6.72 8.93 9.14
N THR A 293 -7.19 8.18 8.17
CA THR A 293 -8.27 7.21 8.30
C THR A 293 -7.73 5.78 8.38
N TYR A 294 -8.58 4.81 8.70
CA TYR A 294 -8.16 3.41 8.75
C TYR A 294 -7.77 2.84 7.38
N ASP A 295 -8.43 3.26 6.30
CA ASP A 295 -8.10 2.81 4.96
C ASP A 295 -6.92 3.57 4.32
N ASP A 296 -6.37 4.57 5.01
CA ASP A 296 -5.12 5.23 4.67
C ASP A 296 -3.88 4.44 5.15
N SER A 297 -4.06 3.37 5.93
CA SER A 297 -2.93 2.56 6.39
C SER A 297 -2.13 2.03 5.20
N PHE A 298 -0.80 2.21 5.22
CA PHE A 298 0.08 1.85 4.10
C PHE A 298 -0.36 2.48 2.76
N VAL A 299 -0.79 3.74 2.79
CA VAL A 299 -1.33 4.52 1.67
C VAL A 299 -2.73 4.06 1.24
N TYR A 300 -2.97 2.77 1.14
CA TYR A 300 -4.30 2.19 0.95
C TYR A 300 -4.39 0.78 1.54
N ASN A 301 -5.38 0.60 2.40
CA ASN A 301 -5.72 -0.71 2.94
C ASN A 301 -7.21 -0.76 3.33
N GLY A 302 -8.04 -1.24 2.43
CA GLY A 302 -9.49 -1.32 2.66
C GLY A 302 -10.24 -1.94 1.49
N SER A 303 -11.56 -2.09 1.63
CA SER A 303 -12.41 -2.57 0.56
C SER A 303 -12.41 -1.62 -0.64
N PRO A 304 -12.22 -2.10 -1.87
CA PRO A 304 -12.19 -1.26 -3.06
C PRO A 304 -13.57 -0.80 -3.54
N GLU A 305 -14.65 -1.18 -2.87
CA GLU A 305 -16.04 -1.08 -3.36
C GLU A 305 -16.54 0.35 -3.61
N ARG A 306 -16.03 1.34 -2.86
CA ARG A 306 -16.57 2.71 -2.89
C ARG A 306 -16.05 3.59 -4.02
N PHE A 307 -15.01 3.16 -4.71
CA PHE A 307 -14.33 3.94 -5.74
C PHE A 307 -14.41 3.29 -7.11
N ASN A 308 -14.39 4.13 -8.15
CA ASN A 308 -14.07 3.72 -9.52
C ASN A 308 -12.55 3.82 -9.70
N TRP A 309 -11.95 2.79 -10.27
CA TRP A 309 -10.50 2.64 -10.37
C TRP A 309 -10.04 2.72 -11.82
N LYS A 310 -9.14 3.64 -12.12
CA LYS A 310 -8.59 3.85 -13.46
C LYS A 310 -7.09 3.61 -13.46
N LEU A 311 -6.61 2.76 -14.35
CA LEU A 311 -5.20 2.63 -14.66
C LEU A 311 -4.83 3.75 -15.64
N VAL A 312 -4.00 4.70 -15.18
CA VAL A 312 -3.60 5.85 -16.01
C VAL A 312 -2.44 5.48 -16.92
N GLY A 313 -1.48 4.70 -16.42
CA GLY A 313 -0.29 4.28 -17.14
C GLY A 313 0.93 4.19 -16.23
N LYS A 314 2.11 4.07 -16.84
CA LYS A 314 3.40 4.11 -16.13
C LYS A 314 4.09 5.45 -16.30
N LYS A 315 4.89 5.81 -15.29
CA LYS A 315 5.74 7.00 -15.32
C LYS A 315 7.01 6.78 -14.50
N GLU A 316 8.08 7.47 -14.88
CA GLU A 316 9.30 7.54 -14.07
C GLU A 316 9.16 8.69 -13.06
N ILE A 317 9.19 8.37 -11.78
CA ILE A 317 8.89 9.30 -10.70
C ILE A 317 9.94 9.14 -9.58
N TYR A 318 10.33 10.25 -8.96
CA TYR A 318 11.09 10.23 -7.70
C TYR A 318 10.15 9.89 -6.55
N ILE A 319 10.45 8.78 -5.88
CA ILE A 319 9.71 8.27 -4.71
C ILE A 319 10.67 7.78 -3.63
N PRO A 320 10.25 7.70 -2.37
CA PRO A 320 11.06 7.04 -1.34
C PRO A 320 11.26 5.57 -1.70
N ALA A 321 12.49 5.09 -1.61
CA ALA A 321 12.85 3.70 -1.88
C ALA A 321 14.07 3.27 -1.08
N ASN A 322 14.21 1.99 -0.74
CA ASN A 322 15.35 1.42 -0.03
C ASN A 322 15.72 2.18 1.25
N ASN A 323 14.73 2.51 2.07
CA ASN A 323 14.87 3.33 3.27
C ASN A 323 15.23 2.51 4.53
N ASN A 324 16.02 1.45 4.40
CA ASN A 324 16.37 0.58 5.53
C ASN A 324 17.04 1.34 6.67
N GLU A 325 17.96 2.27 6.38
CA GLU A 325 18.62 3.10 7.38
C GLU A 325 17.61 3.96 8.14
N PHE A 326 16.75 4.69 7.42
CA PHE A 326 15.69 5.49 8.04
C PHE A 326 14.76 4.64 8.91
N VAL A 327 14.31 3.50 8.41
CA VAL A 327 13.33 2.66 9.09
C VAL A 327 13.92 2.01 10.34
N PHE A 328 15.14 1.46 10.28
CA PHE A 328 15.66 0.60 11.32
C PHE A 328 16.72 1.25 12.23
N GLU A 329 17.46 2.25 11.74
CA GLU A 329 18.58 2.85 12.48
C GLU A 329 18.30 4.28 12.95
N THR A 330 17.60 5.09 12.13
CA THR A 330 17.32 6.50 12.47
C THR A 330 16.42 6.60 13.69
N LYS A 331 16.82 7.37 14.68
CA LYS A 331 15.99 7.66 15.84
C LYS A 331 14.91 8.67 15.47
N LEU A 332 13.76 8.58 16.14
CA LEU A 332 12.64 9.50 15.90
C LEU A 332 12.99 10.96 16.14
N GLU A 333 13.77 11.25 17.17
CA GLU A 333 14.23 12.60 17.51
C GLU A 333 15.06 13.24 16.40
N ASP A 334 15.76 12.42 15.60
CA ASP A 334 16.57 12.87 14.45
C ASP A 334 15.72 12.99 13.16
N ALA A 335 14.53 12.44 13.15
CA ALA A 335 13.64 12.40 11.99
C ALA A 335 12.54 13.47 12.01
N LEU A 336 12.06 13.86 13.20
CA LEU A 336 10.88 14.72 13.34
C LEU A 336 11.27 16.20 13.32
N GLY A 337 11.02 16.88 12.20
CA GLY A 337 11.10 18.34 12.10
C GLY A 337 9.75 19.02 12.42
N PRO A 338 9.74 20.35 12.62
CA PRO A 338 8.54 21.08 13.03
C PRO A 338 7.46 21.19 11.92
N LYS A 339 7.83 21.04 10.65
CA LYS A 339 6.91 21.15 9.50
C LYS A 339 6.88 19.89 8.64
N PHE A 340 7.98 19.15 8.62
CA PHE A 340 8.16 17.93 7.84
C PHE A 340 9.27 17.08 8.44
N LEU A 341 9.38 15.83 8.02
CA LEU A 341 10.50 14.96 8.35
C LEU A 341 11.80 15.55 7.83
N ASP A 342 12.90 15.38 8.56
CA ASP A 342 14.21 15.81 8.10
C ASP A 342 14.50 15.17 6.73
N PRO A 343 14.70 15.98 5.67
CA PRO A 343 14.97 15.47 4.34
C PRO A 343 16.23 14.62 4.26
N ASN A 344 17.21 14.86 5.13
CA ASN A 344 18.50 14.17 5.09
C ASN A 344 18.42 12.69 5.52
N VAL A 345 17.35 12.27 6.17
CA VAL A 345 17.19 10.88 6.60
C VAL A 345 16.35 10.03 5.63
N ILE A 346 15.78 10.65 4.60
CA ILE A 346 14.92 9.97 3.63
C ILE A 346 15.67 9.77 2.31
N ARG A 347 15.75 8.50 1.88
CA ARG A 347 16.30 8.12 0.59
C ARG A 347 15.21 8.17 -0.48
N TRP A 348 15.47 8.92 -1.56
CA TRP A 348 14.64 9.00 -2.75
C TRP A 348 15.37 8.37 -3.93
N GLU A 349 14.61 7.66 -4.78
CA GLU A 349 15.14 7.08 -6.02
C GLU A 349 14.18 7.36 -7.18
N LYS A 350 14.72 7.42 -8.39
CA LYS A 350 13.92 7.46 -9.60
C LYS A 350 13.43 6.05 -9.92
N ARG A 351 12.11 5.85 -9.95
CA ARG A 351 11.49 4.54 -10.13
C ARG A 351 10.41 4.59 -11.18
N ARG A 352 10.13 3.47 -11.87
CA ARG A 352 8.93 3.34 -12.69
C ARG A 352 7.75 2.98 -11.80
N VAL A 353 6.68 3.74 -11.93
CA VAL A 353 5.46 3.54 -11.15
C VAL A 353 4.25 3.42 -12.07
N TRP A 354 3.32 2.55 -11.68
CA TRP A 354 1.97 2.56 -12.19
C TRP A 354 1.18 3.66 -11.48
N ILE A 355 0.43 4.44 -12.25
CA ILE A 355 -0.45 5.47 -11.71
C ILE A 355 -1.88 4.94 -11.75
N VAL A 356 -2.51 4.89 -10.59
CA VAL A 356 -3.91 4.49 -10.41
C VAL A 356 -4.68 5.67 -9.86
N ASP A 357 -5.71 6.10 -10.57
CA ASP A 357 -6.61 7.16 -10.13
C ASP A 357 -7.94 6.55 -9.68
N SER A 358 -8.45 6.99 -8.55
CA SER A 358 -9.73 6.51 -8.03
C SER A 358 -10.65 7.68 -7.71
N THR A 359 -11.91 7.57 -8.15
CA THR A 359 -12.96 8.56 -7.91
C THR A 359 -14.11 7.92 -7.15
N LEU A 360 -14.65 8.65 -6.17
CA LEU A 360 -15.77 8.15 -5.38
C LEU A 360 -16.97 7.85 -6.29
N LYS A 361 -17.55 6.65 -6.13
CA LYS A 361 -18.74 6.23 -6.87
C LYS A 361 -19.94 7.09 -6.47
N GLU A 362 -20.85 7.34 -7.42
CA GLU A 362 -22.11 8.01 -7.14
C GLU A 362 -22.90 7.28 -6.06
N GLY A 363 -23.46 8.02 -5.13
CA GLY A 363 -24.21 7.49 -3.99
C GLY A 363 -23.37 6.92 -2.85
N GLN A 364 -22.06 6.79 -3.02
CA GLN A 364 -21.16 6.39 -1.94
C GLN A 364 -20.71 7.58 -1.10
N ARG A 365 -20.30 7.29 0.13
CA ARG A 365 -19.77 8.29 1.06
C ARG A 365 -18.34 7.95 1.45
N HIS A 366 -17.47 8.93 1.39
CA HIS A 366 -16.10 8.88 1.87
C HIS A 366 -15.61 10.29 2.14
N LEU A 367 -14.63 10.42 3.02
CA LEU A 367 -13.99 11.69 3.34
C LEU A 367 -13.27 12.29 2.11
N TYR A 368 -12.74 11.42 1.25
CA TYR A 368 -12.06 11.80 0.01
C TYR A 368 -12.96 11.60 -1.21
N SER A 369 -13.01 12.63 -2.06
CA SER A 369 -13.72 12.55 -3.36
C SER A 369 -12.92 11.82 -4.43
N ARG A 370 -11.59 11.87 -4.32
CA ARG A 370 -10.63 11.28 -5.26
C ARG A 370 -9.35 10.91 -4.52
N ARG A 371 -8.68 9.86 -5.01
CA ARG A 371 -7.35 9.42 -4.56
C ARG A 371 -6.52 9.01 -5.76
N THR A 372 -5.24 9.34 -5.77
CA THR A 372 -4.28 8.90 -6.79
C THR A 372 -3.15 8.14 -6.11
N PHE A 373 -2.78 6.99 -6.67
CA PHE A 373 -1.75 6.11 -6.13
C PHE A 373 -0.63 5.92 -7.14
N TYR A 374 0.60 5.88 -6.63
CA TYR A 374 1.82 5.65 -7.39
C TYR A 374 2.45 4.35 -6.92
N ILE A 375 2.26 3.28 -7.70
CA ILE A 375 2.60 1.91 -7.34
C ILE A 375 3.92 1.55 -8.02
N ASP A 376 4.94 1.21 -7.24
CA ASP A 376 6.22 0.75 -7.77
C ASP A 376 6.05 -0.53 -8.58
N GLU A 377 6.68 -0.62 -9.76
CA GLU A 377 6.51 -1.78 -10.64
C GLU A 377 7.26 -3.03 -10.15
N ASP A 378 8.31 -2.88 -9.35
CA ASP A 378 9.09 -4.00 -8.83
C ASP A 378 8.43 -4.65 -7.61
N ASP A 379 7.93 -3.83 -6.67
CA ASP A 379 7.39 -4.28 -5.38
C ASP A 379 5.86 -4.34 -5.33
N TRP A 380 5.20 -3.69 -6.28
CA TRP A 380 3.75 -3.53 -6.30
C TRP A 380 3.19 -2.87 -5.04
N VAL A 381 3.96 -1.98 -4.44
CA VAL A 381 3.57 -1.19 -3.29
C VAL A 381 3.24 0.23 -3.73
N ALA A 382 2.13 0.77 -3.24
CA ALA A 382 1.80 2.18 -3.43
C ALA A 382 2.77 3.03 -2.59
N MET A 383 3.81 3.56 -3.22
CA MET A 383 4.87 4.32 -2.56
C MET A 383 4.45 5.74 -2.19
N ALA A 384 3.48 6.28 -2.91
CA ALA A 384 2.86 7.55 -2.64
C ALA A 384 1.37 7.52 -2.94
N GLY A 385 0.62 8.37 -2.26
CA GLY A 385 -0.81 8.55 -2.48
C GLY A 385 -1.22 9.99 -2.23
N GLU A 386 -2.22 10.44 -2.96
CA GLU A 386 -2.81 11.76 -2.86
C GLU A 386 -4.29 11.65 -2.58
N MET A 387 -4.79 12.44 -1.66
CA MET A 387 -6.18 12.45 -1.25
C MET A 387 -6.76 13.86 -1.43
N TYR A 388 -7.91 13.91 -2.09
CA TYR A 388 -8.59 15.15 -2.45
C TYR A 388 -9.88 15.29 -1.65
N ASP A 389 -10.16 16.50 -1.19
CA ASP A 389 -11.37 16.84 -0.44
C ASP A 389 -12.64 16.78 -1.32
N GLY A 390 -13.81 17.01 -0.74
CA GLY A 390 -15.08 17.01 -1.45
C GLY A 390 -15.22 18.11 -2.52
N ARG A 391 -14.31 19.09 -2.55
CA ARG A 391 -14.24 20.15 -3.56
C ARG A 391 -13.21 19.87 -4.65
N GLY A 392 -12.47 18.75 -4.54
CA GLY A 392 -11.43 18.36 -5.47
C GLY A 392 -10.07 19.04 -5.22
N ASN A 393 -9.85 19.67 -4.07
CA ASN A 393 -8.57 20.24 -3.69
C ASN A 393 -7.67 19.15 -3.11
N LEU A 394 -6.37 19.19 -3.43
CA LEU A 394 -5.38 18.35 -2.78
C LEU A 394 -5.37 18.68 -1.29
N TRP A 395 -5.71 17.69 -0.47
CA TRP A 395 -5.81 17.84 0.97
C TRP A 395 -4.65 17.18 1.70
N ARG A 396 -4.46 15.88 1.45
CA ARG A 396 -3.43 15.07 2.09
C ARG A 396 -2.59 14.36 1.04
N LEU A 397 -1.36 14.10 1.39
CA LEU A 397 -0.52 13.17 0.66
C LEU A 397 0.16 12.22 1.64
N GLN A 398 0.46 11.02 1.14
CA GLN A 398 1.17 10.01 1.91
C GLN A 398 2.40 9.53 1.15
N TYR A 399 3.42 9.16 1.93
CA TYR A 399 4.56 8.39 1.46
C TYR A 399 4.70 7.13 2.28
N ILE A 400 5.08 6.06 1.62
CA ILE A 400 5.65 4.88 2.24
C ILE A 400 7.17 5.05 2.23
N TYR A 401 7.81 4.71 3.34
CA TYR A 401 9.25 4.62 3.48
C TYR A 401 9.62 3.15 3.52
N PRO A 402 9.91 2.54 2.35
CA PRO A 402 10.07 1.11 2.24
C PRO A 402 11.40 0.64 2.73
N ALA A 403 11.40 -0.53 3.35
CA ALA A 403 12.58 -1.24 3.78
C ALA A 403 12.51 -2.70 3.34
N VAL A 404 13.62 -3.24 2.93
CA VAL A 404 13.75 -4.64 2.54
C VAL A 404 14.02 -5.48 3.78
N GLN A 405 13.25 -6.54 3.97
CA GLN A 405 13.53 -7.59 4.94
C GLN A 405 14.45 -8.60 4.28
N TYR A 406 15.75 -8.38 4.33
CA TYR A 406 16.72 -9.31 3.73
C TYR A 406 16.84 -10.61 4.55
N GLY A 407 17.46 -11.61 3.96
CA GLY A 407 17.55 -12.98 4.46
C GLY A 407 17.16 -13.99 3.39
N ASN A 408 16.89 -15.24 3.77
CA ASN A 408 16.60 -16.33 2.83
C ASN A 408 15.35 -16.10 1.97
N GLU A 409 14.36 -15.38 2.49
CA GLU A 409 13.17 -14.99 1.76
C GLU A 409 12.98 -13.48 1.91
N THR A 410 13.22 -12.75 0.83
CA THR A 410 13.09 -11.29 0.85
C THR A 410 11.64 -10.86 1.01
N GLY A 411 11.38 -10.07 2.01
CA GLY A 411 10.08 -9.46 2.28
C GLY A 411 10.15 -7.94 2.15
N PHE A 412 9.02 -7.31 2.42
CA PHE A 412 8.85 -5.87 2.39
C PHE A 412 8.24 -5.41 3.70
N PHE A 413 8.84 -4.39 4.28
CA PHE A 413 8.32 -3.67 5.44
C PHE A 413 8.32 -2.17 5.14
N SER A 414 7.50 -1.41 5.83
CA SER A 414 7.52 0.04 5.70
C SER A 414 7.03 0.74 6.96
N SER A 415 7.67 1.89 7.24
CA SER A 415 7.00 2.99 7.91
C SER A 415 6.26 3.83 6.87
N TYR A 416 5.29 4.60 7.29
CA TYR A 416 4.55 5.48 6.39
C TYR A 416 4.09 6.73 7.10
N GLY A 417 3.76 7.76 6.36
CA GLY A 417 3.30 9.00 6.94
C GLY A 417 2.46 9.83 5.98
N ALA A 418 1.68 10.74 6.54
CA ALA A 418 0.83 11.65 5.79
C ALA A 418 1.13 13.09 6.16
N TYR A 419 1.03 13.96 5.16
CA TYR A 419 1.03 15.41 5.31
C TYR A 419 -0.38 15.94 5.03
N ASP A 420 -0.97 16.64 5.99
CA ASP A 420 -2.20 17.41 5.81
C ASP A 420 -1.83 18.84 5.42
N LEU A 421 -1.97 19.14 4.13
CA LEU A 421 -1.54 20.43 3.58
C LEU A 421 -2.46 21.58 3.97
N LEU A 422 -3.69 21.29 4.42
CA LEU A 422 -4.65 22.32 4.84
C LEU A 422 -4.48 22.66 6.33
N GLN A 423 -4.22 21.65 7.16
CA GLN A 423 -4.09 21.83 8.61
C GLN A 423 -2.64 22.04 9.09
N ASN A 424 -1.65 21.86 8.21
CA ASN A 424 -0.21 21.91 8.55
C ASN A 424 0.18 20.92 9.66
N ILE A 425 -0.34 19.72 9.56
CA ILE A 425 -0.07 18.61 10.46
C ILE A 425 0.55 17.49 9.63
N TYR A 426 1.49 16.75 10.19
CA TYR A 426 1.93 15.49 9.56
C TYR A 426 2.11 14.40 10.60
N ASN A 427 2.14 13.15 10.15
CA ASN A 427 2.41 12.00 11.01
C ASN A 427 3.50 11.10 10.42
N LEU A 428 4.13 10.35 11.29
CA LEU A 428 4.99 9.21 10.97
C LEU A 428 4.48 8.01 11.74
N ASN A 429 4.07 6.97 11.01
CA ASN A 429 3.38 5.82 11.55
C ASN A 429 4.22 4.54 11.44
N GLY A 430 4.14 3.69 12.47
CA GLY A 430 4.73 2.37 12.47
C GLY A 430 6.25 2.38 12.37
N LYS A 431 6.92 3.40 12.91
CA LYS A 431 8.37 3.49 12.92
C LYS A 431 8.94 2.56 13.99
N PRO A 432 9.63 1.46 13.60
CA PRO A 432 10.27 0.59 14.57
C PRO A 432 11.23 1.36 15.48
N ILE A 433 11.23 1.02 16.75
CA ILE A 433 12.27 1.47 17.68
C ILE A 433 13.56 0.74 17.26
N PRO A 434 14.70 1.43 17.08
CA PRO A 434 15.95 0.79 16.69
C PRO A 434 16.29 -0.40 17.58
N GLY A 435 16.64 -1.54 16.95
CA GLY A 435 16.92 -2.80 17.64
C GLY A 435 15.69 -3.56 18.15
N ARG A 436 14.47 -3.15 17.78
CA ARG A 436 13.20 -3.77 18.23
C ARG A 436 12.36 -4.33 17.09
N PHE A 437 12.96 -4.63 15.96
CA PHE A 437 12.30 -5.26 14.82
C PHE A 437 12.92 -6.62 14.54
N GLN A 438 12.09 -7.63 14.34
CA GLN A 438 12.53 -8.99 14.00
C GLN A 438 11.64 -9.60 12.93
N ASN A 439 12.23 -10.38 12.03
CA ASN A 439 11.50 -11.31 11.18
C ASN A 439 10.90 -12.44 12.04
N GLY A 440 9.72 -12.90 11.65
CA GLY A 440 9.03 -13.99 12.33
C GLY A 440 8.05 -13.52 13.40
N SER A 441 7.19 -14.43 13.81
CA SER A 441 6.10 -14.15 14.76
C SER A 441 6.54 -14.06 16.23
N GLY A 442 7.84 -14.16 16.51
CA GLY A 442 8.32 -14.25 17.90
C GLY A 442 7.89 -15.56 18.62
N GLY A 443 7.59 -16.61 17.86
CA GLY A 443 7.19 -17.92 18.37
C GLY A 443 5.72 -18.03 18.79
N VAL A 444 4.88 -17.02 18.52
CA VAL A 444 3.44 -17.11 18.81
C VAL A 444 2.72 -17.93 17.73
N SER A 445 1.71 -18.69 18.16
CA SER A 445 0.84 -19.46 17.25
C SER A 445 -0.36 -18.63 16.81
N ASP A 446 -1.09 -19.12 15.78
CA ASP A 446 -2.31 -18.46 15.29
C ASP A 446 -3.39 -18.26 16.36
N LYS A 447 -3.37 -19.05 17.43
CA LYS A 447 -4.26 -18.86 18.60
C LYS A 447 -4.06 -17.51 19.27
N PHE A 448 -2.86 -16.93 19.18
CA PHE A 448 -2.57 -15.59 19.68
C PHE A 448 -3.44 -14.50 19.04
N PHE A 449 -3.82 -14.72 17.78
CA PHE A 449 -4.64 -13.81 16.98
C PHE A 449 -6.14 -14.12 17.08
N THR A 450 -6.61 -14.55 18.25
CA THR A 450 -8.03 -14.81 18.49
C THR A 450 -8.61 -13.86 19.55
N PRO A 451 -9.88 -13.44 19.41
CA PRO A 451 -10.55 -12.61 20.43
C PRO A 451 -10.51 -13.25 21.82
N LYS A 452 -10.57 -14.58 21.89
CA LYS A 452 -10.51 -15.33 23.16
C LYS A 452 -9.17 -15.18 23.89
N VAL A 453 -8.06 -15.27 23.16
CA VAL A 453 -6.71 -15.09 23.74
C VAL A 453 -6.48 -13.62 24.06
N MET A 454 -6.92 -12.71 23.20
CA MET A 454 -6.86 -11.27 23.43
C MET A 454 -7.57 -10.88 24.73
N ALA A 455 -8.78 -11.41 24.99
CA ALA A 455 -9.53 -11.16 26.23
C ALA A 455 -8.77 -11.59 27.50
N ARG A 456 -8.07 -12.73 27.43
CA ARG A 456 -7.28 -13.23 28.56
C ARG A 456 -6.02 -12.41 28.84
N SER A 457 -5.41 -11.86 27.80
CA SER A 457 -4.20 -11.04 27.91
C SER A 457 -4.50 -9.67 28.53
N GLY A 458 -5.66 -9.09 28.23
CA GLY A 458 -6.07 -7.78 28.75
C GLY A 458 -6.49 -7.75 30.23
N VAL A 459 -6.65 -8.89 30.86
CA VAL A 459 -7.06 -9.00 32.28
C VAL A 459 -5.87 -9.07 33.27
N ARG A 460 -4.64 -9.08 32.75
CA ARG A 460 -3.40 -9.17 33.58
C ARG A 460 -2.90 -7.81 34.02
#